data_081fe408c00ee2f6ce37b076c020e21e
#
_entry.id   081fe408c00ee2f6ce37b076c020e21e
#
_cell.length_a   1.000
_cell.length_b   1.000
_cell.length_c   1.000
_cell.angle_alpha   90.00
_cell.angle_beta   90.00
_cell.angle_gamma   90.00
#
_symmetry.space_group_name_H-M   'P 1'
#
loop_
_entity.id
_entity.type
_entity.pdbx_description
1 polymer ?
#
loop_
_entity_poly.entity_id
_entity_poly.type
_entity_poly.pdbx_seq_one_letter_code
_entity_poly.pdbx_strand_id
1 'polypeptide(L)'
;IALGHFELVASGPSVAMDEEATAVRRKRDASINIAMDLVKKGEATAVYSAGNSGAMMASAIFRLGRLSGIERPAIGALFPTKDATKPVLVLDVGANMDCKPTYLHQFALLGNIYSRDVLQIAKPRIGLVNIGEEACKGNDLSLKAYEILSEEKRFHFAGNCEGRDVLS
;
A
#
# COMPACT_ATOMS: atom_id res chain seq x y z
N ILE A 1 5.90 7.33 30.62
CA ILE A 1 4.73 6.74 29.91
C ILE A 1 4.00 5.93 30.97
N ALA A 2 2.74 6.29 31.30
CA ALA A 2 1.93 5.57 32.26
C ALA A 2 1.54 4.21 31.64
N LEU A 3 2.06 3.11 32.18
CA LEU A 3 1.79 1.74 31.71
C LEU A 3 0.36 1.25 32.00
N GLY A 4 -0.48 2.06 32.66
CA GLY A 4 -1.81 1.68 33.11
C GLY A 4 -2.90 1.53 32.04
N HIS A 5 -2.52 1.70 30.73
CA HIS A 5 -3.45 1.61 29.61
C HIS A 5 -3.03 0.58 28.54
N PHE A 6 -2.09 -0.31 28.86
CA PHE A 6 -1.64 -1.33 27.92
C PHE A 6 -2.14 -2.70 28.35
N GLU A 7 -2.74 -3.43 27.42
CA GLU A 7 -3.06 -4.83 27.55
C GLU A 7 -1.98 -5.67 26.84
N LEU A 8 -1.45 -6.67 27.54
CA LEU A 8 -0.47 -7.59 26.98
C LEU A 8 -1.17 -8.84 26.47
N VAL A 9 -1.05 -9.11 25.17
CA VAL A 9 -1.58 -10.32 24.54
C VAL A 9 -0.43 -11.27 24.22
N ALA A 10 -0.50 -12.48 24.76
CA ALA A 10 0.52 -13.50 24.51
C ALA A 10 0.50 -13.95 23.04
N SER A 11 1.69 -14.20 22.49
CA SER A 11 1.87 -14.72 21.14
C SER A 11 2.96 -15.79 21.10
N GLY A 12 2.97 -16.58 20.03
CA GLY A 12 4.07 -17.48 19.72
C GLY A 12 5.26 -16.76 19.05
N PRO A 13 6.20 -17.54 18.46
CA PRO A 13 7.40 -16.98 17.82
C PRO A 13 7.06 -16.02 16.68
N SER A 14 7.74 -14.88 16.65
CA SER A 14 7.61 -13.90 15.56
C SER A 14 8.11 -14.47 14.22
N VAL A 15 7.71 -13.83 13.12
CA VAL A 15 8.33 -14.04 11.81
C VAL A 15 9.55 -13.14 11.74
N ALA A 16 10.73 -13.75 11.56
CA ALA A 16 12.01 -13.03 11.48
C ALA A 16 12.12 -12.23 10.16
N MET A 17 13.05 -11.26 10.13
CA MET A 17 13.21 -10.37 8.97
C MET A 17 13.71 -11.09 7.72
N ASP A 18 14.44 -12.19 7.89
CA ASP A 18 15.00 -13.05 6.84
C ASP A 18 14.10 -14.22 6.45
N GLU A 19 12.94 -14.38 7.11
CA GLU A 19 11.98 -15.41 6.74
C GLU A 19 11.08 -14.95 5.59
N GLU A 20 10.62 -15.92 4.80
CA GLU A 20 9.63 -15.68 3.75
C GLU A 20 8.32 -15.13 4.32
N ALA A 21 7.69 -14.22 3.59
CA ALA A 21 6.38 -13.65 3.95
C ALA A 21 5.32 -14.72 4.27
N THR A 22 5.38 -15.87 3.55
CA THR A 22 4.44 -16.99 3.71
C THR A 22 4.61 -17.76 5.03
N ALA A 23 5.69 -17.52 5.81
CA ALA A 23 5.90 -18.15 7.10
C ALA A 23 4.73 -17.92 8.09
N VAL A 24 3.96 -16.83 7.91
CA VAL A 24 2.73 -16.55 8.67
C VAL A 24 1.70 -17.69 8.59
N ARG A 25 1.72 -18.50 7.55
CA ARG A 25 0.80 -19.65 7.39
C ARG A 25 1.17 -20.79 8.32
N ARG A 26 2.48 -21.00 8.56
CA ARG A 26 3.01 -22.05 9.43
C ARG A 26 2.99 -21.60 10.90
N LYS A 27 3.42 -20.36 11.16
CA LYS A 27 3.46 -19.74 12.48
C LYS A 27 2.11 -19.07 12.80
N ARG A 28 1.07 -19.90 13.03
CA ARG A 28 -0.30 -19.41 13.16
C ARG A 28 -0.52 -18.50 14.36
N ASP A 29 0.26 -18.66 15.40
CA ASP A 29 0.27 -17.93 16.66
C ASP A 29 1.33 -16.79 16.69
N ALA A 30 1.99 -16.50 15.56
CA ALA A 30 2.93 -15.38 15.47
C ALA A 30 2.24 -14.06 15.84
N SER A 31 2.98 -13.15 16.50
CA SER A 31 2.47 -11.87 16.99
C SER A 31 1.72 -11.06 15.94
N ILE A 32 2.23 -11.05 14.69
CA ILE A 32 1.56 -10.34 13.59
C ILE A 32 0.19 -10.94 13.23
N ASN A 33 0.04 -12.26 13.31
CA ASN A 33 -1.24 -12.93 13.08
C ASN A 33 -2.23 -12.63 14.20
N ILE A 34 -1.78 -12.67 15.46
CA ILE A 34 -2.61 -12.31 16.63
C ILE A 34 -3.07 -10.85 16.49
N ALA A 35 -2.19 -9.93 16.14
CA ALA A 35 -2.54 -8.53 15.94
C ALA A 35 -3.61 -8.34 14.85
N MET A 36 -3.49 -9.04 13.72
CA MET A 36 -4.51 -9.00 12.65
C MET A 36 -5.83 -9.62 13.09
N ASP A 37 -5.80 -10.69 13.90
CA ASP A 37 -7.01 -11.33 14.42
C ASP A 37 -7.75 -10.41 15.40
N LEU A 38 -7.05 -9.60 16.21
CA LEU A 38 -7.67 -8.60 17.08
C LEU A 38 -8.42 -7.53 16.25
N VAL A 39 -7.83 -7.06 15.16
CA VAL A 39 -8.53 -6.14 14.24
C VAL A 39 -9.74 -6.82 13.61
N LYS A 40 -9.60 -8.06 13.15
CA LYS A 40 -10.71 -8.83 12.55
C LYS A 40 -11.89 -8.99 13.48
N LYS A 41 -11.63 -9.16 14.78
CA LYS A 41 -12.68 -9.30 15.82
C LYS A 41 -13.26 -7.95 16.27
N GLY A 42 -12.69 -6.82 15.84
CA GLY A 42 -13.08 -5.49 16.31
C GLY A 42 -12.56 -5.14 17.70
N GLU A 43 -11.61 -5.91 18.23
CA GLU A 43 -10.95 -5.68 19.51
C GLU A 43 -9.82 -4.63 19.38
N ALA A 44 -9.36 -4.36 18.15
CA ALA A 44 -8.44 -3.29 17.81
C ALA A 44 -8.88 -2.60 16.49
N THR A 45 -8.54 -1.33 16.34
CA THR A 45 -8.88 -0.53 15.15
C THR A 45 -7.76 -0.46 14.12
N ALA A 46 -6.53 -0.74 14.53
CA ALA A 46 -5.35 -0.71 13.67
C ALA A 46 -4.26 -1.66 14.17
N VAL A 47 -3.32 -1.99 13.28
CA VAL A 47 -2.09 -2.72 13.61
C VAL A 47 -0.90 -1.86 13.26
N TYR A 48 0.07 -1.79 14.17
CA TYR A 48 1.39 -1.25 13.93
C TYR A 48 2.44 -2.34 14.12
N SER A 49 3.38 -2.44 13.21
CA SER A 49 4.47 -3.42 13.28
C SER A 49 5.74 -2.84 12.66
N ALA A 50 6.85 -2.99 13.36
CA ALA A 50 8.20 -2.69 12.85
C ALA A 50 8.92 -3.96 12.33
N GLY A 51 8.19 -5.07 12.20
CA GLY A 51 8.73 -6.35 11.75
C GLY A 51 8.75 -6.50 10.22
N ASN A 52 8.81 -7.76 9.77
CA ASN A 52 8.87 -8.14 8.35
C ASN A 52 7.63 -7.64 7.58
N SER A 53 7.84 -6.68 6.65
CA SER A 53 6.76 -6.05 5.88
C SER A 53 6.00 -7.03 4.99
N GLY A 54 6.70 -8.01 4.41
CA GLY A 54 6.07 -9.07 3.61
C GLY A 54 5.17 -9.95 4.46
N ALA A 55 5.62 -10.31 5.68
CA ALA A 55 4.81 -11.07 6.63
C ALA A 55 3.58 -10.28 7.10
N MET A 56 3.73 -8.97 7.32
CA MET A 56 2.62 -8.08 7.67
C MET A 56 1.56 -8.08 6.57
N MET A 57 1.96 -7.87 5.31
CA MET A 57 1.05 -7.90 4.18
C MET A 57 0.40 -9.27 3.98
N ALA A 58 1.19 -10.35 4.06
CA ALA A 58 0.67 -11.71 3.92
C ALA A 58 -0.33 -12.04 5.04
N SER A 59 -0.03 -11.68 6.29
CA SER A 59 -0.94 -11.86 7.42
C SER A 59 -2.24 -11.08 7.22
N ALA A 60 -2.17 -9.82 6.79
CA ALA A 60 -3.34 -9.02 6.48
C ALA A 60 -4.24 -9.70 5.42
N ILE A 61 -3.65 -10.16 4.31
CA ILE A 61 -4.39 -10.87 3.25
C ILE A 61 -5.06 -12.14 3.77
N PHE A 62 -4.34 -12.95 4.56
CA PHE A 62 -4.87 -14.25 5.03
C PHE A 62 -5.87 -14.10 6.18
N ARG A 63 -5.74 -13.09 7.03
CA ARG A 63 -6.59 -12.91 8.22
C ARG A 63 -7.76 -11.96 7.98
N LEU A 64 -7.49 -10.78 7.40
CA LEU A 64 -8.51 -9.77 7.13
C LEU A 64 -9.16 -9.96 5.77
N GLY A 65 -8.43 -10.50 4.80
CA GLY A 65 -8.86 -10.60 3.41
C GLY A 65 -8.55 -9.34 2.60
N ARG A 66 -9.07 -9.31 1.39
CA ARG A 66 -8.95 -8.17 0.47
C ARG A 66 -10.29 -7.47 0.34
N LEU A 67 -10.28 -6.19 0.05
CA LEU A 67 -11.49 -5.48 -0.34
C LEU A 67 -12.07 -6.09 -1.61
N SER A 68 -13.41 -6.14 -1.72
CA SER A 68 -14.07 -6.65 -2.91
C SER A 68 -13.65 -5.86 -4.14
N GLY A 69 -13.30 -6.55 -5.22
CA GLY A 69 -12.81 -5.95 -6.46
C GLY A 69 -11.32 -5.59 -6.48
N ILE A 70 -10.59 -5.74 -5.36
CA ILE A 70 -9.14 -5.51 -5.30
C ILE A 70 -8.38 -6.84 -5.43
N GLU A 71 -7.61 -6.98 -6.50
CA GLU A 71 -6.83 -8.19 -6.77
C GLU A 71 -5.56 -8.28 -5.93
N ARG A 72 -4.90 -7.14 -5.69
CA ARG A 72 -3.67 -7.05 -4.88
C ARG A 72 -3.70 -5.82 -3.98
N PRO A 73 -3.31 -5.93 -2.72
CA PRO A 73 -3.02 -4.78 -1.89
C PRO A 73 -1.70 -4.14 -2.32
N ALA A 74 -1.54 -2.86 -2.03
CA ALA A 74 -0.29 -2.13 -2.17
C ALA A 74 0.19 -1.62 -0.82
N ILE A 75 1.50 -1.44 -0.66
CA ILE A 75 2.07 -0.68 0.44
C ILE A 75 2.16 0.78 -0.01
N GLY A 76 1.52 1.66 0.74
CA GLY A 76 1.59 3.10 0.54
C GLY A 76 2.57 3.76 1.50
N ALA A 77 3.35 4.70 0.99
CA ALA A 77 4.21 5.55 1.79
C ALA A 77 3.95 7.03 1.49
N LEU A 78 3.92 7.84 2.54
CA LEU A 78 3.84 9.29 2.44
C LEU A 78 5.25 9.86 2.41
N PHE A 79 5.56 10.58 1.35
CA PHE A 79 6.83 11.28 1.23
C PHE A 79 6.62 12.78 1.36
N PRO A 80 7.53 13.50 2.03
CA PRO A 80 7.53 14.95 2.04
C PRO A 80 7.84 15.47 0.63
N THR A 81 7.20 16.57 0.24
CA THR A 81 7.54 17.32 -0.96
C THR A 81 8.22 18.64 -0.59
N LYS A 82 8.60 19.42 -1.58
CA LYS A 82 9.10 20.80 -1.38
C LYS A 82 8.08 21.67 -0.63
N ASP A 83 6.79 21.41 -0.81
CA ASP A 83 5.72 22.01 -0.01
C ASP A 83 5.37 21.06 1.15
N ALA A 84 5.87 21.35 2.33
CA ALA A 84 5.67 20.50 3.52
C ALA A 84 4.19 20.28 3.88
N THR A 85 3.27 21.08 3.34
CA THR A 85 1.83 20.94 3.55
C THR A 85 1.16 19.96 2.60
N LYS A 86 1.88 19.50 1.58
CA LYS A 86 1.37 18.63 0.50
C LYS A 86 2.22 17.37 0.33
N PRO A 87 2.08 16.39 1.21
CA PRO A 87 2.78 15.13 1.04
C PRO A 87 2.31 14.41 -0.23
N VAL A 88 3.19 13.64 -0.85
CA VAL A 88 2.83 12.74 -1.93
C VAL A 88 2.66 11.32 -1.39
N LEU A 89 1.56 10.67 -1.76
CA LEU A 89 1.35 9.25 -1.51
C LEU A 89 1.92 8.44 -2.68
N VAL A 90 2.93 7.64 -2.41
CA VAL A 90 3.47 6.68 -3.37
C VAL A 90 2.93 5.29 -3.06
N LEU A 91 2.34 4.64 -4.02
CA LEU A 91 1.84 3.26 -3.98
C LEU A 91 2.66 2.45 -4.99
N ASP A 92 2.91 1.46 -4.72
CA ASP A 92 3.40 0.21 -4.27
C ASP A 92 4.93 0.27 -4.02
N VAL A 93 5.32 0.60 -2.85
CA VAL A 93 6.74 0.74 -2.48
C VAL A 93 7.36 -0.64 -2.16
N GLY A 94 7.41 -1.52 -3.17
CA GLY A 94 8.10 -2.81 -3.08
C GLY A 94 7.27 -3.99 -2.58
N ALA A 95 5.93 -3.87 -2.52
CA ALA A 95 5.08 -4.98 -2.09
C ALA A 95 4.82 -6.02 -3.19
N ASN A 96 4.78 -5.59 -4.45
CA ASN A 96 4.50 -6.45 -5.58
C ASN A 96 5.65 -6.37 -6.59
N MET A 97 6.43 -7.45 -6.72
CA MET A 97 7.53 -7.51 -7.70
C MET A 97 7.01 -7.61 -9.14
N ASP A 98 5.98 -8.46 -9.35
CA ASP A 98 5.34 -8.65 -10.63
C ASP A 98 3.95 -8.02 -10.63
N CYS A 99 3.82 -6.88 -11.29
CA CYS A 99 2.56 -6.17 -11.45
C CYS A 99 1.88 -6.48 -12.78
N LYS A 100 0.56 -6.32 -12.80
CA LYS A 100 -0.25 -6.25 -14.01
C LYS A 100 -0.75 -4.82 -14.19
N PRO A 101 -1.10 -4.40 -15.43
CA PRO A 101 -1.68 -3.07 -15.66
C PRO A 101 -2.94 -2.81 -14.81
N THR A 102 -3.76 -3.84 -14.60
CA THR A 102 -4.96 -3.79 -13.74
C THR A 102 -4.64 -3.51 -12.29
N TYR A 103 -3.49 -3.98 -11.77
CA TYR A 103 -3.07 -3.70 -10.40
C TYR A 103 -2.70 -2.22 -10.24
N LEU A 104 -1.93 -1.68 -11.18
CA LEU A 104 -1.58 -0.25 -11.18
C LEU A 104 -2.81 0.64 -11.25
N HIS A 105 -3.81 0.26 -12.04
CA HIS A 105 -5.10 0.95 -12.07
C HIS A 105 -5.82 0.86 -10.70
N GLN A 106 -5.86 -0.30 -10.06
CA GLN A 106 -6.46 -0.45 -8.74
C GLN A 106 -5.70 0.35 -7.68
N PHE A 107 -4.37 0.41 -7.75
CA PHE A 107 -3.56 1.24 -6.85
C PHE A 107 -3.88 2.73 -7.03
N ALA A 108 -4.06 3.18 -8.28
CA ALA A 108 -4.47 4.55 -8.57
C ALA A 108 -5.84 4.89 -7.94
N LEU A 109 -6.82 3.98 -8.03
CA LEU A 109 -8.12 4.14 -7.38
C LEU A 109 -8.00 4.20 -5.86
N LEU A 110 -7.24 3.28 -5.25
CA LEU A 110 -7.01 3.26 -3.80
C LEU A 110 -6.29 4.53 -3.35
N GLY A 111 -5.27 4.97 -4.09
CA GLY A 111 -4.53 6.21 -3.83
C GLY A 111 -5.40 7.44 -3.91
N ASN A 112 -6.29 7.50 -4.91
CA ASN A 112 -7.25 8.60 -5.05
C ASN A 112 -8.21 8.68 -3.85
N ILE A 113 -8.77 7.54 -3.43
CA ILE A 113 -9.67 7.47 -2.27
C ILE A 113 -8.94 7.87 -1.00
N TYR A 114 -7.75 7.29 -0.75
CA TYR A 114 -6.96 7.60 0.44
C TYR A 114 -6.56 9.08 0.49
N SER A 115 -6.09 9.64 -0.62
CA SER A 115 -5.71 11.05 -0.69
C SER A 115 -6.88 11.97 -0.44
N ARG A 116 -8.07 11.65 -0.96
CA ARG A 116 -9.27 12.45 -0.76
C ARG A 116 -9.83 12.32 0.67
N ASP A 117 -9.98 11.09 1.15
CA ASP A 117 -10.77 10.83 2.35
C ASP A 117 -9.91 10.85 3.63
N VAL A 118 -8.62 10.49 3.54
CA VAL A 118 -7.69 10.49 4.67
C VAL A 118 -6.80 11.74 4.70
N LEU A 119 -6.18 12.10 3.55
CA LEU A 119 -5.31 13.26 3.47
C LEU A 119 -6.07 14.57 3.19
N GLN A 120 -7.40 14.50 2.98
CA GLN A 120 -8.27 15.66 2.73
C GLN A 120 -7.87 16.48 1.50
N ILE A 121 -7.27 15.85 0.51
CA ILE A 121 -6.91 16.48 -0.77
C ILE A 121 -8.12 16.38 -1.70
N ALA A 122 -8.85 17.47 -1.88
CA ALA A 122 -10.14 17.47 -2.60
C ALA A 122 -10.05 16.97 -4.05
N LYS A 123 -8.94 17.24 -4.75
CA LYS A 123 -8.71 16.85 -6.15
C LYS A 123 -7.30 16.28 -6.31
N PRO A 124 -7.04 15.03 -5.89
CA PRO A 124 -5.74 14.41 -6.05
C PRO A 124 -5.41 14.26 -7.56
N ARG A 125 -4.15 14.49 -7.89
CA ARG A 125 -3.60 14.16 -9.22
C ARG A 125 -2.83 12.86 -9.10
N ILE A 126 -2.99 11.99 -10.08
CA ILE A 126 -2.34 10.68 -10.12
C ILE A 126 -1.34 10.65 -11.25
N GLY A 127 -0.09 10.38 -10.93
CA GLY A 127 0.99 10.17 -11.89
C GLY A 127 1.41 8.69 -11.92
N LEU A 128 1.81 8.21 -13.08
CA LEU A 128 2.46 6.91 -13.24
C LEU A 128 3.98 7.15 -13.26
N VAL A 129 4.68 6.66 -12.24
CA VAL A 129 6.16 6.77 -12.20
C VAL A 129 6.75 5.93 -13.33
N ASN A 130 7.55 6.59 -14.18
CA ASN A 130 8.10 5.99 -15.38
C ASN A 130 9.52 6.56 -15.66
N ILE A 131 10.17 6.08 -16.71
CA ILE A 131 11.51 6.50 -17.15
C ILE A 131 11.51 7.80 -17.97
N GLY A 132 10.33 8.35 -18.27
CA GLY A 132 10.12 9.58 -19.03
C GLY A 132 8.67 10.01 -18.99
N GLU A 133 8.41 11.29 -19.27
CA GLU A 133 7.07 11.91 -19.17
C GLU A 133 6.16 11.56 -20.36
N GLU A 134 6.74 11.21 -21.54
CA GLU A 134 5.97 10.95 -22.74
C GLU A 134 5.15 9.67 -22.63
N ALA A 135 3.97 9.65 -23.22
CA ALA A 135 3.04 8.52 -23.19
C ALA A 135 3.61 7.21 -23.78
N CYS A 136 4.60 7.32 -24.69
CA CYS A 136 5.25 6.18 -25.35
C CYS A 136 6.42 5.58 -24.54
N LYS A 137 6.76 6.13 -23.38
CA LYS A 137 7.89 5.66 -22.56
C LYS A 137 7.52 4.47 -21.68
N GLY A 138 8.56 3.69 -21.39
CA GLY A 138 8.48 2.55 -20.48
C GLY A 138 8.42 1.20 -21.19
N ASN A 139 8.11 0.18 -20.43
CA ASN A 139 7.93 -1.18 -20.90
C ASN A 139 6.43 -1.48 -21.18
N ASP A 140 6.13 -2.69 -21.67
CA ASP A 140 4.77 -3.14 -21.97
C ASP A 140 3.79 -2.97 -20.80
N LEU A 141 4.26 -3.16 -19.57
CA LEU A 141 3.44 -2.97 -18.37
C LEU A 141 3.01 -1.52 -18.23
N SER A 142 3.97 -0.58 -18.30
CA SER A 142 3.70 0.84 -18.12
C SER A 142 2.90 1.44 -19.27
N LEU A 143 3.13 1.00 -20.51
CA LEU A 143 2.34 1.42 -21.67
C LEU A 143 0.87 1.03 -21.52
N LYS A 144 0.60 -0.24 -21.21
CA LYS A 144 -0.78 -0.72 -20.97
C LYS A 144 -1.43 -0.09 -19.75
N ALA A 145 -0.66 0.16 -18.69
CA ALA A 145 -1.17 0.87 -17.53
C ALA A 145 -1.53 2.32 -17.87
N TYR A 146 -0.69 3.01 -18.65
CA TYR A 146 -0.95 4.37 -19.12
C TYR A 146 -2.27 4.45 -19.90
N GLU A 147 -2.51 3.52 -20.84
CA GLU A 147 -3.76 3.45 -21.61
C GLU A 147 -4.98 3.36 -20.67
N ILE A 148 -4.99 2.38 -19.76
CA ILE A 148 -6.10 2.18 -18.82
C ILE A 148 -6.31 3.40 -17.92
N LEU A 149 -5.22 4.01 -17.41
CA LEU A 149 -5.28 5.18 -16.53
C LEU A 149 -5.79 6.41 -17.28
N SER A 150 -5.45 6.57 -18.56
CA SER A 150 -5.87 7.69 -19.40
C SER A 150 -7.37 7.67 -19.72
N GLU A 151 -7.98 6.49 -19.79
CA GLU A 151 -9.40 6.32 -20.04
C GLU A 151 -10.26 6.45 -18.77
N GLU A 152 -9.64 6.42 -17.59
CA GLU A 152 -10.32 6.45 -16.30
C GLU A 152 -10.88 7.85 -15.98
N LYS A 153 -12.16 7.92 -15.62
CA LYS A 153 -12.86 9.18 -15.35
C LYS A 153 -13.11 9.46 -13.87
N ARG A 154 -12.84 8.48 -13.00
CA ARG A 154 -13.08 8.59 -11.55
C ARG A 154 -12.01 9.40 -10.81
N PHE A 155 -10.89 9.67 -11.47
CA PHE A 155 -9.80 10.48 -10.92
C PHE A 155 -9.09 11.27 -12.03
N HIS A 156 -8.26 12.23 -11.62
CA HIS A 156 -7.45 13.01 -12.54
C HIS A 156 -6.09 12.31 -12.76
N PHE A 157 -5.93 11.64 -13.89
CA PHE A 157 -4.64 11.13 -14.32
C PHE A 157 -3.81 12.25 -14.96
N ALA A 158 -2.63 12.51 -14.40
CA ALA A 158 -1.73 13.58 -14.84
C ALA A 158 -0.69 13.11 -15.88
N GLY A 159 -0.68 11.81 -16.21
CA GLY A 159 0.31 11.22 -17.12
C GLY A 159 1.47 10.54 -16.41
N ASN A 160 2.54 10.28 -17.17
CA ASN A 160 3.80 9.80 -16.60
C ASN A 160 4.51 10.90 -15.81
N CYS A 161 5.28 10.50 -14.81
CA CYS A 161 6.22 11.34 -14.09
C CYS A 161 7.53 10.59 -13.87
N GLU A 162 8.63 11.30 -13.79
CA GLU A 162 9.92 10.70 -13.44
C GLU A 162 10.14 10.67 -11.94
N GLY A 163 11.07 9.84 -11.47
CA GLY A 163 11.39 9.74 -10.04
C GLY A 163 11.78 11.07 -9.39
N ARG A 164 12.40 11.99 -10.17
CA ARG A 164 12.76 13.34 -9.71
C ARG A 164 11.55 14.24 -9.42
N ASP A 165 10.40 13.96 -10.06
CA ASP A 165 9.20 14.79 -9.95
C ASP A 165 8.35 14.41 -8.74
N VAL A 166 8.56 13.19 -8.21
CA VAL A 166 7.76 12.66 -7.10
C VAL A 166 7.79 13.57 -5.87
N LEU A 167 8.90 14.25 -5.61
CA LEU A 167 9.08 15.12 -4.44
C LEU A 167 9.00 16.62 -4.77
N SER A 168 8.61 17.00 -6.00
CA SER A 168 8.58 18.39 -6.45
C SER A 168 7.26 19.10 -6.13
#